data_cf6affce4160656979b12bc23fbf8e7d
#
_entry.id   cf6affce4160656979b12bc23fbf8e7d
#
_cell.length_a   1.000
_cell.length_b   1.000
_cell.length_c   1.000
_cell.angle_alpha   90.00
_cell.angle_beta   90.00
_cell.angle_gamma   90.00
#
_symmetry.space_group_name_H-M   'P 1'
#
loop_
_entity.id
_entity.type
_entity.pdbx_description
1 polymer ?
#
loop_
_entity_poly.entity_id
_entity_poly.type
_entity_poly.pdbx_seq_one_letter_code
_entity_poly.pdbx_strand_id
1 'polypeptide(L)'
;VGLALLATGCGGSSSSGDLGHLTVVVDVPVTGSPYIAQTIRQGVELATSTLNSGGGVRAGDKSYRLDVKLYDNHLSARQAVEDTRRALDAHAVAIITDGTGVDATWQLAQRDGVPIAITYDGGSGLVDADRRPNVFRIAPTNHGIAFRFAEYLIPKKLKVALLSDDSAYGTEGAADLDRAFSSNPEAVATKLTLPAGQSDLTPQVLRVKRSGATALLVWGQPPTIAAVLSAARSSGWEVPVYAPPTGADPFIRQQLADHPDWVDGLTFASGRMTAEVGTAPFESFQSQYESTYGADKVGVENAEGQSVAQPPEFAMYAYDFVHVLTAAIIRAASTDPEKITAALNQVTTQGANGDERGFNEHNHEGVVDDDVYFARFHDMTYRPVPDDPLSSTLPPIPQAR
;
A
#
# COMPACT_ATOMS: atom_id res chain seq x y z
N VAL A 1 55.58 -10.00 -54.14
CA VAL A 1 55.63 -10.21 -52.66
C VAL A 1 54.36 -9.63 -52.13
N GLY A 2 53.32 -10.44 -51.96
CA GLY A 2 52.04 -10.04 -51.41
C GLY A 2 51.91 -10.53 -49.94
N LEU A 3 51.67 -9.62 -49.07
CA LEU A 3 51.46 -9.88 -47.66
C LEU A 3 49.94 -10.03 -47.41
N ALA A 4 49.48 -11.24 -47.11
CA ALA A 4 48.09 -11.50 -46.69
C ALA A 4 47.96 -11.25 -45.18
N LEU A 5 47.17 -10.24 -44.78
CA LEU A 5 46.71 -10.05 -43.43
C LEU A 5 45.51 -10.97 -43.13
N LEU A 6 45.74 -11.95 -42.30
CA LEU A 6 44.67 -12.72 -41.67
C LEU A 6 44.05 -11.92 -40.51
N ALA A 7 42.85 -11.40 -40.74
CA ALA A 7 42.03 -10.82 -39.68
C ALA A 7 41.30 -11.97 -38.95
N THR A 8 41.79 -12.35 -37.76
CA THR A 8 41.04 -13.19 -36.81
C THR A 8 39.94 -12.37 -36.16
N GLY A 9 38.74 -12.48 -36.71
CA GLY A 9 37.56 -11.96 -36.08
C GLY A 9 37.20 -12.82 -34.84
N CYS A 10 37.44 -12.29 -33.64
CA CYS A 10 36.80 -12.80 -32.43
C CYS A 10 35.31 -12.43 -32.47
N GLY A 11 34.54 -13.30 -33.09
CA GLY A 11 33.09 -13.29 -32.92
C GLY A 11 32.75 -13.79 -31.51
N GLY A 12 32.63 -12.86 -30.57
CA GLY A 12 31.97 -13.12 -29.30
C GLY A 12 30.49 -13.34 -29.59
N SER A 13 30.09 -14.59 -29.83
CA SER A 13 28.69 -15.00 -29.72
C SER A 13 28.28 -14.78 -28.26
N SER A 14 27.61 -13.68 -27.97
CA SER A 14 26.76 -13.56 -26.79
C SER A 14 25.69 -14.66 -26.96
N SER A 15 25.93 -15.84 -26.39
CA SER A 15 24.89 -16.81 -26.13
C SER A 15 23.85 -16.08 -25.25
N SER A 16 22.71 -15.76 -25.87
CA SER A 16 21.48 -15.51 -25.10
C SER A 16 21.17 -16.85 -24.40
N GLY A 17 21.82 -17.09 -23.26
CA GLY A 17 21.50 -18.23 -22.41
C GLY A 17 20.03 -18.10 -22.04
N ASP A 18 19.31 -19.18 -22.27
CA ASP A 18 17.90 -19.26 -21.90
C ASP A 18 17.79 -18.93 -20.42
N LEU A 19 17.03 -17.86 -20.06
CA LEU A 19 16.85 -17.45 -18.67
C LEU A 19 16.03 -18.52 -17.95
N GLY A 20 16.46 -18.90 -16.74
CA GLY A 20 15.58 -19.68 -15.87
C GLY A 20 14.33 -18.89 -15.47
N HIS A 21 13.39 -19.55 -14.83
CA HIS A 21 12.12 -18.94 -14.40
C HIS A 21 11.96 -19.06 -12.89
N LEU A 22 11.54 -17.98 -12.24
CA LEU A 22 11.16 -17.93 -10.82
C LEU A 22 9.73 -17.42 -10.72
N THR A 23 8.88 -18.20 -10.07
CA THR A 23 7.48 -17.83 -9.86
C THR A 23 7.33 -16.93 -8.62
N VAL A 24 6.72 -15.76 -8.81
CA VAL A 24 6.23 -14.89 -7.75
C VAL A 24 4.70 -14.91 -7.79
N VAL A 25 4.06 -15.28 -6.69
CA VAL A 25 2.60 -15.28 -6.60
C VAL A 25 2.12 -13.96 -6.02
N VAL A 26 1.07 -13.40 -6.62
CA VAL A 26 0.32 -12.25 -6.11
C VAL A 26 -1.06 -12.76 -5.74
N ASP A 27 -1.35 -12.83 -4.44
CA ASP A 27 -2.62 -13.31 -3.89
C ASP A 27 -3.37 -12.15 -3.26
N VAL A 28 -4.37 -11.61 -3.98
CA VAL A 28 -5.03 -10.34 -3.67
C VAL A 28 -6.53 -10.41 -3.98
N PRO A 29 -7.38 -9.55 -3.39
CA PRO A 29 -8.83 -9.64 -3.50
C PRO A 29 -9.36 -9.07 -4.84
N VAL A 30 -9.12 -9.75 -5.96
CA VAL A 30 -9.50 -9.29 -7.31
C VAL A 30 -11.00 -8.99 -7.40
N THR A 31 -11.85 -9.85 -6.85
CA THR A 31 -13.31 -9.65 -6.86
C THR A 31 -13.83 -8.95 -5.62
N GLY A 32 -13.15 -9.06 -4.48
CA GLY A 32 -13.57 -8.48 -3.21
C GLY A 32 -13.23 -6.99 -3.05
N SER A 33 -12.06 -6.58 -3.55
CA SER A 33 -11.58 -5.19 -3.57
C SER A 33 -10.71 -4.95 -4.81
N PRO A 34 -11.34 -4.70 -5.96
CA PRO A 34 -10.63 -4.57 -7.24
C PRO A 34 -9.55 -3.49 -7.25
N TYR A 35 -9.77 -2.38 -6.55
CA TYR A 35 -8.81 -1.29 -6.46
C TYR A 35 -7.51 -1.73 -5.78
N ILE A 36 -7.61 -2.37 -4.61
CA ILE A 36 -6.44 -2.89 -3.87
C ILE A 36 -5.70 -3.92 -4.72
N ALA A 37 -6.45 -4.88 -5.27
CA ALA A 37 -5.89 -5.94 -6.09
C ALA A 37 -5.17 -5.41 -7.33
N GLN A 38 -5.78 -4.46 -8.04
CA GLN A 38 -5.19 -3.84 -9.22
C GLN A 38 -3.91 -3.09 -8.87
N THR A 39 -3.92 -2.32 -7.80
CA THR A 39 -2.78 -1.49 -7.39
C THR A 39 -1.58 -2.35 -7.02
N ILE A 40 -1.78 -3.40 -6.20
CA ILE A 40 -0.70 -4.34 -5.81
C ILE A 40 -0.17 -5.07 -7.05
N ARG A 41 -1.06 -5.65 -7.88
CA ARG A 41 -0.69 -6.36 -9.08
C ARG A 41 0.15 -5.50 -10.02
N GLN A 42 -0.29 -4.27 -10.30
CA GLN A 42 0.40 -3.37 -11.22
C GLN A 42 1.77 -2.95 -10.68
N GLY A 43 1.92 -2.76 -9.36
CA GLY A 43 3.23 -2.50 -8.75
C GLY A 43 4.20 -3.65 -8.96
N VAL A 44 3.75 -4.89 -8.72
CA VAL A 44 4.57 -6.11 -8.97
C VAL A 44 4.90 -6.27 -10.45
N GLU A 45 3.92 -6.13 -11.34
CA GLU A 45 4.11 -6.28 -12.79
C GLU A 45 5.07 -5.23 -13.35
N LEU A 46 5.01 -3.97 -12.89
CA LEU A 46 5.92 -2.91 -13.30
C LEU A 46 7.36 -3.25 -12.91
N ALA A 47 7.60 -3.62 -11.65
CA ALA A 47 8.93 -3.98 -11.17
C ALA A 47 9.49 -5.20 -11.91
N THR A 48 8.70 -6.28 -12.03
CA THR A 48 9.14 -7.51 -12.68
C THR A 48 9.38 -7.32 -14.18
N SER A 49 8.56 -6.53 -14.87
CA SER A 49 8.75 -6.20 -16.28
C SER A 49 10.05 -5.44 -16.51
N THR A 50 10.34 -4.45 -15.68
CA THR A 50 11.59 -3.67 -15.74
C THR A 50 12.81 -4.56 -15.52
N LEU A 51 12.79 -5.40 -14.48
CA LEU A 51 13.87 -6.34 -14.17
C LEU A 51 14.09 -7.37 -15.30
N ASN A 52 13.01 -7.93 -15.81
CA ASN A 52 13.05 -8.90 -16.90
C ASN A 52 13.60 -8.30 -18.20
N SER A 53 13.27 -7.05 -18.49
CA SER A 53 13.80 -6.31 -19.65
C SER A 53 15.28 -5.98 -19.48
N GLY A 54 15.76 -5.83 -18.25
CA GLY A 54 17.16 -5.64 -17.90
C GLY A 54 18.01 -6.92 -17.88
N GLY A 55 17.45 -8.08 -18.26
CA GLY A 55 18.16 -9.38 -18.29
C GLY A 55 17.84 -10.29 -17.09
N GLY A 56 16.82 -9.96 -16.33
CA GLY A 56 16.32 -10.76 -15.20
C GLY A 56 17.13 -10.59 -13.92
N VAL A 57 16.91 -11.50 -12.99
CA VAL A 57 17.51 -11.49 -11.65
C VAL A 57 18.61 -12.55 -11.57
N ARG A 58 19.78 -12.18 -11.08
CA ARG A 58 20.92 -13.08 -10.97
C ARG A 58 20.86 -13.87 -9.64
N ALA A 59 20.91 -15.20 -9.73
CA ALA A 59 21.09 -16.09 -8.58
C ALA A 59 22.33 -17.00 -8.83
N GLY A 60 23.43 -16.71 -8.17
CA GLY A 60 24.72 -17.34 -8.43
C GLY A 60 25.21 -17.02 -9.85
N ASP A 61 25.46 -18.05 -10.64
CA ASP A 61 25.99 -17.91 -12.01
C ASP A 61 24.89 -17.83 -13.09
N LYS A 62 23.63 -17.92 -12.71
CA LYS A 62 22.48 -17.93 -13.64
C LYS A 62 21.60 -16.72 -13.46
N SER A 63 20.95 -16.31 -14.54
CA SER A 63 19.91 -15.27 -14.54
C SER A 63 18.54 -15.89 -14.73
N TYR A 64 17.53 -15.30 -14.11
CA TYR A 64 16.16 -15.79 -14.08
C TYR A 64 15.18 -14.67 -14.39
N ARG A 65 14.11 -15.00 -15.11
CA ARG A 65 12.94 -14.14 -15.24
C ARG A 65 12.06 -14.32 -14.00
N LEU A 66 11.43 -13.25 -13.56
CA LEU A 66 10.37 -13.32 -12.56
C LEU A 66 9.03 -13.45 -13.29
N ASP A 67 8.34 -14.57 -13.07
CA ASP A 67 7.02 -14.85 -13.62
C ASP A 67 5.95 -14.62 -12.57
N VAL A 68 5.04 -13.68 -12.83
CA VAL A 68 3.97 -13.32 -11.89
C VAL A 68 2.76 -14.23 -12.13
N LYS A 69 2.24 -14.84 -11.07
CA LYS A 69 0.95 -15.55 -11.06
C LYS A 69 -0.03 -14.84 -10.14
N LEU A 70 -1.17 -14.43 -10.69
CA LEU A 70 -2.23 -13.76 -9.95
C LEU A 70 -3.26 -14.78 -9.44
N TYR A 71 -3.58 -14.69 -8.14
CA TYR A 71 -4.66 -15.43 -7.50
C TYR A 71 -5.65 -14.46 -6.86
N ASP A 72 -6.89 -14.90 -6.65
CA ASP A 72 -7.97 -14.12 -6.05
C ASP A 72 -8.35 -14.72 -4.70
N ASN A 73 -7.95 -14.07 -3.61
CA ASN A 73 -8.23 -14.54 -2.25
C ASN A 73 -9.67 -14.24 -1.79
N HIS A 74 -10.46 -13.48 -2.57
CA HIS A 74 -11.86 -13.13 -2.27
C HIS A 74 -12.07 -12.49 -0.89
N LEU A 75 -11.08 -11.85 -0.28
CA LEU A 75 -11.08 -11.42 1.13
C LEU A 75 -11.40 -12.57 2.09
N SER A 76 -10.97 -13.78 1.79
CA SER A 76 -11.29 -15.02 2.50
C SER A 76 -10.04 -15.77 2.93
N ALA A 77 -9.84 -15.91 4.25
CA ALA A 77 -8.74 -16.69 4.80
C ALA A 77 -8.75 -18.16 4.30
N ARG A 78 -9.94 -18.73 4.05
CA ARG A 78 -10.06 -20.09 3.49
C ARG A 78 -9.50 -20.14 2.06
N GLN A 79 -9.84 -19.14 1.23
CA GLN A 79 -9.34 -19.08 -0.14
C GLN A 79 -7.83 -18.85 -0.14
N ALA A 80 -7.32 -17.93 0.69
CA ALA A 80 -5.89 -17.69 0.84
C ALA A 80 -5.10 -18.96 1.20
N VAL A 81 -5.67 -19.87 2.02
CA VAL A 81 -5.06 -21.18 2.31
C VAL A 81 -5.00 -22.07 1.07
N GLU A 82 -6.05 -22.11 0.25
CA GLU A 82 -6.05 -22.86 -1.01
C GLU A 82 -5.06 -22.28 -2.00
N ASP A 83 -5.00 -20.96 -2.11
CA ASP A 83 -4.07 -20.25 -3.01
C ASP A 83 -2.61 -20.38 -2.56
N THR A 84 -2.34 -20.34 -1.25
CA THR A 84 -1.00 -20.65 -0.72
C THR A 84 -0.55 -22.04 -1.12
N ARG A 85 -1.38 -23.08 -0.99
CA ARG A 85 -1.03 -24.44 -1.44
C ARG A 85 -0.70 -24.46 -2.94
N ARG A 86 -1.51 -23.80 -3.76
CA ARG A 86 -1.26 -23.69 -5.20
C ARG A 86 0.03 -22.94 -5.51
N ALA A 87 0.39 -21.94 -4.70
CA ALA A 87 1.66 -21.22 -4.82
C ALA A 87 2.85 -22.14 -4.53
N LEU A 88 2.76 -22.95 -3.47
CA LEU A 88 3.79 -23.94 -3.11
C LEU A 88 3.94 -25.03 -4.19
N ASP A 89 2.82 -25.57 -4.69
CA ASP A 89 2.80 -26.52 -5.81
C ASP A 89 3.41 -25.91 -7.10
N ALA A 90 3.30 -24.59 -7.28
CA ALA A 90 3.89 -23.86 -8.38
C ALA A 90 5.36 -23.47 -8.12
N HIS A 91 5.98 -23.92 -7.03
CA HIS A 91 7.34 -23.59 -6.61
C HIS A 91 7.60 -22.08 -6.53
N ALA A 92 6.65 -21.34 -5.95
CA ALA A 92 6.79 -19.91 -5.74
C ALA A 92 8.00 -19.60 -4.84
N VAL A 93 8.79 -18.59 -5.24
CA VAL A 93 9.92 -18.10 -4.42
C VAL A 93 9.47 -17.00 -3.46
N ALA A 94 8.29 -16.43 -3.63
CA ALA A 94 7.64 -15.48 -2.73
C ALA A 94 6.13 -15.41 -3.01
N ILE A 95 5.36 -15.06 -1.97
CA ILE A 95 3.93 -14.71 -2.06
C ILE A 95 3.79 -13.26 -1.63
N ILE A 96 3.22 -12.43 -2.50
CA ILE A 96 2.87 -11.03 -2.23
C ILE A 96 1.36 -10.96 -2.03
N THR A 97 0.90 -10.39 -0.94
CA THR A 97 -0.52 -10.35 -0.59
C THR A 97 -0.93 -8.98 -0.04
N ASP A 98 -2.22 -8.69 -0.07
CA ASP A 98 -2.81 -7.57 0.65
C ASP A 98 -2.75 -7.75 2.19
N GLY A 99 -2.64 -8.98 2.69
CA GLY A 99 -2.66 -9.36 4.11
C GLY A 99 -3.75 -10.38 4.45
N THR A 100 -4.73 -10.55 3.56
CA THR A 100 -5.85 -11.48 3.77
C THR A 100 -5.35 -12.89 4.06
N GLY A 101 -5.76 -13.43 5.20
CA GLY A 101 -5.52 -14.83 5.57
C GLY A 101 -4.09 -15.16 6.00
N VAL A 102 -3.20 -14.19 6.19
CA VAL A 102 -1.80 -14.45 6.61
C VAL A 102 -1.75 -15.26 7.90
N ASP A 103 -2.66 -15.02 8.86
CA ASP A 103 -2.76 -15.82 10.09
C ASP A 103 -2.96 -17.32 9.86
N ALA A 104 -3.62 -17.69 8.76
CA ALA A 104 -3.91 -19.08 8.42
C ALA A 104 -2.87 -19.70 7.45
N THR A 105 -2.06 -18.88 6.79
CA THR A 105 -1.20 -19.31 5.67
C THR A 105 0.29 -19.33 5.99
N TRP A 106 0.76 -18.49 6.92
CA TRP A 106 2.18 -18.31 7.17
C TRP A 106 2.93 -19.62 7.53
N GLN A 107 2.31 -20.51 8.34
CA GLN A 107 2.93 -21.78 8.70
C GLN A 107 3.03 -22.75 7.50
N LEU A 108 2.10 -22.68 6.56
CA LEU A 108 2.17 -23.48 5.33
C LEU A 108 3.37 -23.03 4.50
N ALA A 109 3.48 -21.73 4.24
CA ALA A 109 4.59 -21.16 3.48
C ALA A 109 5.95 -21.35 4.18
N GLN A 110 5.99 -21.26 5.52
CA GLN A 110 7.21 -21.46 6.31
C GLN A 110 7.82 -22.86 6.15
N ARG A 111 6.98 -23.90 6.01
CA ARG A 111 7.47 -25.28 5.83
C ARG A 111 8.34 -25.46 4.59
N ASP A 112 8.03 -24.69 3.56
CA ASP A 112 8.76 -24.69 2.28
C ASP A 112 9.72 -23.49 2.18
N GLY A 113 9.93 -22.76 3.29
CA GLY A 113 10.82 -21.60 3.37
C GLY A 113 10.35 -20.38 2.60
N VAL A 114 9.11 -20.36 2.09
CA VAL A 114 8.60 -19.29 1.20
C VAL A 114 8.23 -18.05 2.00
N PRO A 115 8.78 -16.86 1.66
CA PRO A 115 8.42 -15.61 2.31
C PRO A 115 7.04 -15.13 1.83
N ILE A 116 6.28 -14.56 2.78
CA ILE A 116 5.03 -13.84 2.52
C ILE A 116 5.28 -12.35 2.76
N ALA A 117 4.93 -11.53 1.79
CA ALA A 117 5.00 -10.07 1.88
C ALA A 117 3.60 -9.46 1.92
N ILE A 118 3.30 -8.76 3.00
CA ILE A 118 2.09 -7.93 3.13
C ILE A 118 2.41 -6.55 2.56
N THR A 119 1.61 -6.09 1.59
CA THR A 119 1.85 -4.79 0.94
C THR A 119 0.66 -3.83 1.09
N TYR A 120 -0.28 -4.13 1.97
CA TYR A 120 -1.44 -3.29 2.23
C TYR A 120 -1.90 -3.29 3.69
N ASP A 121 -2.22 -4.46 4.28
CA ASP A 121 -2.81 -4.56 5.61
C ASP A 121 -1.80 -4.18 6.71
N GLY A 122 -2.12 -3.12 7.46
CA GLY A 122 -1.36 -2.63 8.60
C GLY A 122 -1.72 -3.29 9.94
N GLY A 123 -2.53 -4.35 9.94
CA GLY A 123 -3.07 -5.00 11.13
C GLY A 123 -2.01 -5.44 12.14
N SER A 124 -2.30 -5.20 13.41
CA SER A 124 -1.43 -5.57 14.53
C SER A 124 -1.30 -7.09 14.64
N GLY A 125 -0.08 -7.58 14.88
CA GLY A 125 0.17 -9.00 15.10
C GLY A 125 0.26 -9.86 13.82
N LEU A 126 0.07 -9.29 12.62
CA LEU A 126 0.30 -10.00 11.37
C LEU A 126 1.78 -10.28 11.15
N VAL A 127 2.65 -9.36 11.57
CA VAL A 127 4.10 -9.47 11.47
C VAL A 127 4.70 -9.59 12.86
N ASP A 128 5.57 -10.57 13.03
CA ASP A 128 6.29 -10.86 14.27
C ASP A 128 7.55 -11.69 13.86
N ALA A 129 8.69 -11.06 13.83
CA ALA A 129 9.92 -11.68 13.33
C ALA A 129 10.30 -12.98 14.08
N ASP A 130 10.02 -13.04 15.40
CA ASP A 130 10.34 -14.22 16.21
C ASP A 130 9.36 -15.38 16.00
N ARG A 131 8.07 -15.08 15.81
CA ARG A 131 7.00 -16.08 15.67
C ARG A 131 6.71 -16.45 14.24
N ARG A 132 6.88 -15.52 13.32
CA ARG A 132 6.54 -15.61 11.89
C ARG A 132 7.73 -15.20 11.04
N PRO A 133 8.85 -15.92 11.09
CA PRO A 133 10.12 -15.52 10.50
C PRO A 133 10.09 -15.41 8.97
N ASN A 134 9.02 -15.88 8.33
CA ASN A 134 8.80 -15.78 6.89
C ASN A 134 7.75 -14.75 6.49
N VAL A 135 7.24 -13.92 7.42
CA VAL A 135 6.26 -12.87 7.12
C VAL A 135 6.92 -11.50 7.24
N PHE A 136 6.80 -10.72 6.19
CA PHE A 136 7.36 -9.38 6.04
C PHE A 136 6.27 -8.40 5.64
N ARG A 137 6.42 -7.11 5.98
CA ARG A 137 5.47 -6.08 5.54
C ARG A 137 6.20 -4.89 4.95
N ILE A 138 5.76 -4.44 3.78
CA ILE A 138 6.04 -3.11 3.25
C ILE A 138 4.70 -2.40 3.08
N ALA A 139 4.20 -1.86 4.16
CA ALA A 139 3.02 -1.00 4.26
C ALA A 139 3.02 -0.32 5.63
N PRO A 140 2.40 0.86 5.79
CA PRO A 140 2.24 1.48 7.09
C PRO A 140 1.44 0.59 8.04
N THR A 141 1.78 0.61 9.32
CA THR A 141 1.01 -0.11 10.34
C THR A 141 -0.22 0.69 10.76
N ASN A 142 -1.32 0.01 11.11
CA ASN A 142 -2.49 0.66 11.68
C ASN A 142 -2.14 1.44 12.95
N HIS A 143 -1.24 0.89 13.76
CA HIS A 143 -0.69 1.54 14.95
C HIS A 143 0.00 2.86 14.59
N GLY A 144 0.97 2.85 13.65
CA GLY A 144 1.69 4.04 13.20
C GLY A 144 0.74 5.11 12.65
N ILE A 145 -0.22 4.72 11.82
CA ILE A 145 -1.25 5.62 11.29
C ILE A 145 -2.06 6.27 12.42
N ALA A 146 -2.50 5.49 13.41
CA ALA A 146 -3.30 6.01 14.53
C ALA A 146 -2.50 7.02 15.37
N PHE A 147 -1.22 6.73 15.64
CA PHE A 147 -0.33 7.65 16.37
C PHE A 147 -0.06 8.92 15.57
N ARG A 148 0.14 8.82 14.26
CA ARG A 148 0.28 10.00 13.39
C ARG A 148 -0.97 10.89 13.43
N PHE A 149 -2.17 10.33 13.45
CA PHE A 149 -3.39 11.12 13.64
C PHE A 149 -3.42 11.81 15.01
N ALA A 150 -3.02 11.14 16.08
CA ALA A 150 -2.96 11.75 17.41
C ALA A 150 -1.94 12.91 17.43
N GLU A 151 -0.74 12.72 16.91
CA GLU A 151 0.29 13.76 16.80
C GLU A 151 -0.17 14.98 16.00
N TYR A 152 -0.94 14.76 14.95
CA TYR A 152 -1.45 15.83 14.09
C TYR A 152 -2.65 16.55 14.69
N LEU A 153 -3.59 15.83 15.32
CA LEU A 153 -4.87 16.39 15.73
C LEU A 153 -4.83 16.99 17.16
N ILE A 154 -4.08 16.39 18.08
CA ILE A 154 -4.02 16.86 19.47
C ILE A 154 -3.51 18.29 19.58
N PRO A 155 -2.40 18.69 18.93
CA PRO A 155 -1.89 20.07 18.99
C PRO A 155 -2.86 21.12 18.45
N LYS A 156 -3.79 20.71 17.57
CA LYS A 156 -4.82 21.60 17.00
C LYS A 156 -5.96 21.91 17.97
N LYS A 157 -5.96 21.29 19.15
CA LYS A 157 -7.00 21.47 20.18
C LYS A 157 -8.42 21.18 19.69
N LEU A 158 -8.55 20.29 18.71
CA LEU A 158 -9.83 19.82 18.22
C LEU A 158 -10.47 18.85 19.20
N LYS A 159 -11.79 18.82 19.23
CA LYS A 159 -12.58 17.79 19.89
C LYS A 159 -12.94 16.72 18.87
N VAL A 160 -12.17 15.64 18.85
CA VAL A 160 -12.27 14.60 17.83
C VAL A 160 -13.31 13.56 18.22
N ALA A 161 -14.26 13.27 17.34
CA ALA A 161 -15.06 12.06 17.45
C ALA A 161 -14.31 10.91 16.76
N LEU A 162 -13.99 9.86 17.53
CA LEU A 162 -13.39 8.64 17.01
C LEU A 162 -14.51 7.70 16.58
N LEU A 163 -14.67 7.52 15.29
CA LEU A 163 -15.68 6.67 14.67
C LEU A 163 -15.00 5.48 14.05
N SER A 164 -15.52 4.28 14.29
CA SER A 164 -15.05 3.06 13.61
C SER A 164 -16.24 2.26 13.12
N ASP A 165 -16.08 1.46 12.06
CA ASP A 165 -17.10 0.47 11.75
C ASP A 165 -16.85 -0.84 12.50
N ASP A 166 -17.85 -1.74 12.49
CA ASP A 166 -17.82 -3.04 13.16
C ASP A 166 -17.16 -4.14 12.32
N SER A 167 -16.45 -3.78 11.23
CA SER A 167 -15.57 -4.70 10.52
C SER A 167 -14.34 -5.06 11.35
N ALA A 168 -13.61 -6.10 11.00
CA ALA A 168 -12.34 -6.44 11.63
C ALA A 168 -11.37 -5.25 11.58
N TYR A 169 -11.22 -4.60 10.40
CA TYR A 169 -10.39 -3.41 10.20
C TYR A 169 -10.82 -2.23 11.09
N GLY A 170 -12.13 -1.95 11.16
CA GLY A 170 -12.66 -0.89 12.02
C GLY A 170 -12.43 -1.16 13.51
N THR A 171 -12.61 -2.41 13.92
CA THR A 171 -12.41 -2.85 15.32
C THR A 171 -10.94 -2.73 15.75
N GLU A 172 -10.00 -3.16 14.91
CA GLU A 172 -8.57 -3.02 15.17
C GLU A 172 -8.16 -1.56 15.20
N GLY A 173 -8.59 -0.76 14.23
CA GLY A 173 -8.31 0.67 14.19
C GLY A 173 -8.87 1.43 15.39
N ALA A 174 -10.05 1.06 15.90
CA ALA A 174 -10.59 1.63 17.14
C ALA A 174 -9.65 1.38 18.33
N ALA A 175 -9.10 0.17 18.44
CA ALA A 175 -8.16 -0.17 19.51
C ALA A 175 -6.83 0.62 19.37
N ASP A 176 -6.34 0.82 18.15
CA ASP A 176 -5.15 1.62 17.90
C ASP A 176 -5.38 3.11 18.20
N LEU A 177 -6.52 3.66 17.79
CA LEU A 177 -6.93 5.03 18.13
C LEU A 177 -7.08 5.21 19.64
N ASP A 178 -7.65 4.24 20.35
CA ASP A 178 -7.78 4.29 21.80
C ASP A 178 -6.41 4.37 22.49
N ARG A 179 -5.42 3.63 21.99
CA ARG A 179 -4.04 3.71 22.47
C ARG A 179 -3.40 5.06 22.14
N ALA A 180 -3.53 5.51 20.91
CA ALA A 180 -2.91 6.75 20.43
C ALA A 180 -3.43 8.00 21.17
N PHE A 181 -4.73 8.04 21.49
CA PHE A 181 -5.34 9.17 22.22
C PHE A 181 -5.36 8.99 23.74
N SER A 182 -4.83 7.89 24.29
CA SER A 182 -4.94 7.55 25.71
C SER A 182 -4.34 8.60 26.66
N SER A 183 -3.25 9.24 26.24
CA SER A 183 -2.58 10.30 27.02
C SER A 183 -3.28 11.66 26.96
N ASN A 184 -4.24 11.84 26.06
CA ASN A 184 -4.97 13.09 25.84
C ASN A 184 -6.48 12.83 25.71
N PRO A 185 -7.14 12.23 26.72
CA PRO A 185 -8.56 11.85 26.64
C PRO A 185 -9.48 13.05 26.43
N GLU A 186 -9.05 14.24 26.85
CA GLU A 186 -9.79 15.49 26.66
C GLU A 186 -9.86 15.93 25.18
N ALA A 187 -8.99 15.42 24.31
CA ALA A 187 -9.08 15.67 22.87
C ALA A 187 -10.21 14.84 22.22
N VAL A 188 -10.70 13.80 22.87
CA VAL A 188 -11.78 12.93 22.37
C VAL A 188 -13.14 13.42 22.83
N ALA A 189 -14.00 13.82 21.89
CA ALA A 189 -15.38 14.25 22.20
C ALA A 189 -16.29 13.05 22.47
N THR A 190 -16.17 12.01 21.67
CA THR A 190 -16.97 10.78 21.77
C THR A 190 -16.31 9.67 20.96
N LYS A 191 -16.68 8.43 21.28
CA LYS A 191 -16.34 7.23 20.50
C LYS A 191 -17.63 6.54 20.09
N LEU A 192 -17.69 6.06 18.86
CA LEU A 192 -18.88 5.38 18.37
C LEU A 192 -18.50 4.32 17.32
N THR A 193 -19.00 3.11 17.51
CA THR A 193 -18.95 2.07 16.48
C THR A 193 -20.17 2.17 15.58
N LEU A 194 -19.93 2.14 14.28
CA LEU A 194 -20.91 2.26 13.20
C LEU A 194 -21.15 0.89 12.57
N PRO A 195 -22.37 0.56 12.16
CA PRO A 195 -22.61 -0.67 11.41
C PRO A 195 -21.93 -0.61 10.03
N ALA A 196 -21.08 -1.57 9.72
CA ALA A 196 -20.44 -1.67 8.42
C ALA A 196 -21.49 -1.88 7.31
N GLY A 197 -21.29 -1.21 6.16
CA GLY A 197 -22.18 -1.33 5.01
C GLY A 197 -23.54 -0.64 5.14
N GLN A 198 -23.82 0.07 6.24
CA GLN A 198 -25.03 0.88 6.35
C GLN A 198 -24.86 2.17 5.56
N SER A 199 -25.77 2.41 4.60
CA SER A 199 -25.72 3.59 3.72
C SER A 199 -26.23 4.89 4.36
N ASP A 200 -27.16 4.79 5.33
CA ASP A 200 -27.67 5.96 6.07
C ASP A 200 -27.18 5.92 7.51
N LEU A 201 -26.22 6.78 7.81
CA LEU A 201 -25.65 7.00 9.14
C LEU A 201 -26.10 8.34 9.76
N THR A 202 -27.14 8.98 9.19
CA THR A 202 -27.65 10.29 9.67
C THR A 202 -27.96 10.31 11.16
N PRO A 203 -28.66 9.31 11.77
CA PRO A 203 -28.96 9.33 13.21
C PRO A 203 -27.69 9.30 14.06
N GLN A 204 -26.68 8.48 13.66
CA GLN A 204 -25.42 8.34 14.34
C GLN A 204 -24.59 9.63 14.25
N VAL A 205 -24.48 10.22 13.05
CA VAL A 205 -23.74 11.46 12.81
C VAL A 205 -24.38 12.63 13.56
N LEU A 206 -25.71 12.74 13.61
CA LEU A 206 -26.40 13.74 14.42
C LEU A 206 -26.20 13.55 15.93
N ARG A 207 -26.06 12.31 16.39
CA ARG A 207 -25.67 12.04 17.79
C ARG A 207 -24.26 12.53 18.05
N VAL A 208 -23.32 12.27 17.14
CA VAL A 208 -21.92 12.75 17.25
C VAL A 208 -21.87 14.28 17.21
N LYS A 209 -22.62 14.94 16.35
CA LYS A 209 -22.72 16.41 16.31
C LYS A 209 -23.13 17.01 17.67
N ARG A 210 -24.05 16.35 18.38
CA ARG A 210 -24.48 16.78 19.73
C ARG A 210 -23.43 16.58 20.82
N SER A 211 -22.38 15.78 20.60
CA SER A 211 -21.28 15.61 21.56
C SER A 211 -20.35 16.82 21.64
N GLY A 212 -20.52 17.80 20.75
CA GLY A 212 -19.60 18.93 20.63
C GLY A 212 -18.33 18.63 19.88
N ALA A 213 -18.28 17.55 19.12
CA ALA A 213 -17.15 17.24 18.25
C ALA A 213 -16.93 18.34 17.22
N THR A 214 -15.68 18.71 17.00
CA THR A 214 -15.22 19.68 16.00
C THR A 214 -14.40 19.05 14.88
N ALA A 215 -14.17 17.75 14.94
CA ALA A 215 -13.55 16.94 13.91
C ALA A 215 -14.05 15.50 13.99
N LEU A 216 -14.09 14.81 12.86
CA LEU A 216 -14.38 13.38 12.78
C LEU A 216 -13.14 12.64 12.31
N LEU A 217 -12.75 11.59 13.00
CA LEU A 217 -11.78 10.61 12.53
C LEU A 217 -12.51 9.30 12.35
N VAL A 218 -12.67 8.88 11.09
CA VAL A 218 -13.51 7.75 10.68
C VAL A 218 -12.61 6.61 10.24
N TRP A 219 -12.44 5.61 11.09
CA TRP A 219 -11.68 4.41 10.77
C TRP A 219 -12.61 3.29 10.34
N GLY A 220 -12.66 3.04 9.06
CA GLY A 220 -13.58 2.05 8.51
C GLY A 220 -13.35 1.79 7.03
N GLN A 221 -14.22 0.96 6.48
CA GLN A 221 -14.24 0.66 5.06
C GLN A 221 -14.75 1.88 4.23
N PRO A 222 -14.38 1.98 2.95
CA PRO A 222 -14.80 3.10 2.11
C PRO A 222 -16.30 3.41 2.13
N PRO A 223 -17.23 2.43 2.13
CA PRO A 223 -18.66 2.72 2.24
C PRO A 223 -19.04 3.44 3.54
N THR A 224 -18.42 3.10 4.66
CA THR A 224 -18.66 3.77 5.95
C THR A 224 -18.20 5.22 5.91
N ILE A 225 -17.03 5.50 5.33
CA ILE A 225 -16.50 6.87 5.19
C ILE A 225 -17.42 7.70 4.30
N ALA A 226 -17.86 7.16 3.16
CA ALA A 226 -18.80 7.82 2.26
C ALA A 226 -20.14 8.14 2.95
N ALA A 227 -20.68 7.19 3.71
CA ALA A 227 -21.94 7.38 4.44
C ALA A 227 -21.84 8.43 5.56
N VAL A 228 -20.69 8.49 6.27
CA VAL A 228 -20.43 9.53 7.29
C VAL A 228 -20.32 10.92 6.63
N LEU A 229 -19.57 11.04 5.51
CA LEU A 229 -19.49 12.29 4.75
C LEU A 229 -20.87 12.74 4.28
N SER A 230 -21.63 11.86 3.63
CA SER A 230 -22.98 12.12 3.17
C SER A 230 -23.88 12.63 4.31
N ALA A 231 -23.92 11.92 5.45
CA ALA A 231 -24.73 12.28 6.60
C ALA A 231 -24.31 13.63 7.22
N ALA A 232 -23.01 13.92 7.29
CA ALA A 232 -22.52 15.19 7.80
C ALA A 232 -22.93 16.34 6.87
N ARG A 233 -22.59 16.26 5.60
CA ARG A 233 -22.83 17.33 4.61
C ARG A 233 -24.32 17.57 4.35
N SER A 234 -25.13 16.53 4.20
CA SER A 234 -26.59 16.64 4.04
C SER A 234 -27.27 17.29 5.25
N SER A 235 -26.69 17.15 6.46
CA SER A 235 -27.16 17.83 7.68
C SER A 235 -26.62 19.25 7.85
N GLY A 236 -25.92 19.80 6.87
CA GLY A 236 -25.26 21.11 6.92
C GLY A 236 -24.13 21.16 7.97
N TRP A 237 -23.44 20.05 8.23
CA TRP A 237 -22.34 20.03 9.19
C TRP A 237 -20.99 19.98 8.46
N GLU A 238 -20.42 21.17 8.28
CA GLU A 238 -19.11 21.37 7.64
C GLU A 238 -17.95 21.10 8.63
N VAL A 239 -17.87 19.87 9.12
CA VAL A 239 -16.82 19.43 10.03
C VAL A 239 -15.65 18.82 9.25
N PRO A 240 -14.39 19.05 9.65
CA PRO A 240 -13.24 18.32 9.11
C PRO A 240 -13.39 16.81 9.32
N VAL A 241 -13.14 16.03 8.27
CA VAL A 241 -13.20 14.58 8.30
C VAL A 241 -11.83 14.00 7.96
N TYR A 242 -11.38 13.10 8.80
CA TYR A 242 -10.11 12.39 8.68
C TYR A 242 -10.36 10.90 8.53
N ALA A 243 -9.55 10.22 7.75
CA ALA A 243 -9.67 8.79 7.52
C ALA A 243 -8.28 8.13 7.39
N PRO A 244 -8.15 6.83 7.67
CA PRO A 244 -6.96 6.06 7.32
C PRO A 244 -6.83 5.97 5.78
N PRO A 245 -5.86 5.21 5.23
CA PRO A 245 -5.66 5.12 3.77
C PRO A 245 -6.89 4.72 2.97
N THR A 246 -7.86 4.03 3.56
CA THR A 246 -9.16 3.73 2.93
C THR A 246 -9.93 4.98 2.52
N GLY A 247 -9.59 6.15 3.08
CA GLY A 247 -10.12 7.45 2.64
C GLY A 247 -9.74 7.84 1.22
N ALA A 248 -8.67 7.25 0.68
CA ALA A 248 -8.24 7.45 -0.70
C ALA A 248 -9.03 6.62 -1.73
N ASP A 249 -9.81 5.62 -1.29
CA ASP A 249 -10.48 4.69 -2.20
C ASP A 249 -11.43 5.42 -3.16
N PRO A 250 -11.33 5.15 -4.47
CA PRO A 250 -12.22 5.72 -5.50
C PRO A 250 -13.71 5.52 -5.23
N PHE A 251 -14.08 4.46 -4.52
CA PHE A 251 -15.45 4.17 -4.15
C PHE A 251 -16.14 5.36 -3.46
N ILE A 252 -15.43 6.09 -2.60
CA ILE A 252 -15.99 7.24 -1.87
C ILE A 252 -16.46 8.32 -2.86
N ARG A 253 -15.62 8.65 -3.84
CA ARG A 253 -15.97 9.65 -4.88
C ARG A 253 -17.07 9.16 -5.81
N GLN A 254 -17.08 7.86 -6.14
CA GLN A 254 -18.15 7.25 -6.94
C GLN A 254 -19.49 7.29 -6.21
N GLN A 255 -19.51 6.99 -4.91
CA GLN A 255 -20.73 7.05 -4.10
C GLN A 255 -21.25 8.48 -3.91
N LEU A 256 -20.39 9.46 -3.94
CA LEU A 256 -20.73 10.89 -3.76
C LEU A 256 -20.66 11.66 -5.08
N ALA A 257 -20.78 10.99 -6.24
CA ALA A 257 -20.65 11.61 -7.56
C ALA A 257 -21.68 12.73 -7.81
N ASP A 258 -22.88 12.64 -7.22
CA ASP A 258 -23.91 13.69 -7.30
C ASP A 258 -23.56 14.93 -6.46
N HIS A 259 -22.61 14.83 -5.54
CA HIS A 259 -22.14 15.87 -4.64
C HIS A 259 -20.61 15.82 -4.49
N PRO A 260 -19.84 16.08 -5.55
CA PRO A 260 -18.39 15.97 -5.54
C PRO A 260 -17.72 16.91 -4.52
N ASP A 261 -18.36 18.03 -4.21
CA ASP A 261 -17.95 18.97 -3.17
C ASP A 261 -17.97 18.39 -1.74
N TRP A 262 -18.75 17.32 -1.50
CA TRP A 262 -18.82 16.70 -0.17
C TRP A 262 -17.54 15.95 0.21
N VAL A 263 -16.73 15.55 -0.78
CA VAL A 263 -15.44 14.91 -0.55
C VAL A 263 -14.34 15.93 -0.26
N ASP A 264 -14.54 17.20 -0.65
CA ASP A 264 -13.57 18.25 -0.42
C ASP A 264 -13.25 18.41 1.07
N GLY A 265 -11.98 18.45 1.38
CA GLY A 265 -11.51 18.53 2.74
C GLY A 265 -11.39 17.19 3.47
N LEU A 266 -11.83 16.05 2.89
CA LEU A 266 -11.50 14.73 3.42
C LEU A 266 -9.98 14.58 3.44
N THR A 267 -9.44 14.43 4.63
CA THR A 267 -8.00 14.27 4.87
C THR A 267 -7.73 12.82 5.26
N PHE A 268 -6.76 12.19 4.62
CA PHE A 268 -6.46 10.79 4.87
C PHE A 268 -4.96 10.54 4.99
N ALA A 269 -4.62 9.46 5.71
CA ALA A 269 -3.24 9.00 5.78
C ALA A 269 -2.81 8.50 4.41
N SER A 270 -1.65 8.92 3.98
CA SER A 270 -1.06 8.66 2.67
C SER A 270 0.42 8.40 2.82
N GLY A 271 1.05 7.76 1.84
CA GLY A 271 2.49 7.83 1.65
C GLY A 271 2.93 9.25 1.25
N ARG A 272 4.17 9.43 0.85
CA ARG A 272 4.73 10.75 0.45
C ARG A 272 4.20 11.28 -0.88
N MET A 273 2.92 11.06 -1.18
CA MET A 273 2.47 11.11 -2.55
C MET A 273 1.22 11.95 -2.70
N THR A 274 1.42 13.13 -3.22
CA THR A 274 0.33 13.92 -3.78
C THR A 274 0.68 14.31 -5.21
N ALA A 275 -0.31 14.77 -5.98
CA ALA A 275 -0.07 15.28 -7.33
C ALA A 275 0.88 16.50 -7.36
N GLU A 276 1.16 17.12 -6.21
CA GLU A 276 1.92 18.39 -6.12
C GLU A 276 3.26 18.23 -5.41
N VAL A 277 3.43 17.23 -4.57
CA VAL A 277 4.66 17.02 -3.81
C VAL A 277 5.10 15.57 -3.81
N GLY A 278 6.38 15.35 -3.89
CA GLY A 278 7.00 14.05 -3.90
C GLY A 278 8.52 14.14 -3.95
N THR A 279 9.18 13.01 -3.89
CA THR A 279 10.62 12.90 -4.09
C THR A 279 10.93 12.66 -5.57
N ALA A 280 12.17 12.94 -6.00
CA ALA A 280 12.60 12.64 -7.37
C ALA A 280 12.50 11.13 -7.72
N PRO A 281 12.83 10.18 -6.82
CA PRO A 281 12.53 8.75 -7.05
C PRO A 281 11.06 8.48 -7.29
N PHE A 282 10.17 9.13 -6.52
CA PHE A 282 8.74 8.94 -6.69
C PHE A 282 8.21 9.49 -8.02
N GLU A 283 8.66 10.66 -8.44
CA GLU A 283 8.33 11.21 -9.76
C GLU A 283 8.70 10.23 -10.89
N SER A 284 9.87 9.60 -10.77
CA SER A 284 10.31 8.56 -11.73
C SER A 284 9.40 7.33 -11.71
N PHE A 285 9.04 6.84 -10.53
CA PHE A 285 8.11 5.72 -10.36
C PHE A 285 6.73 6.04 -10.93
N GLN A 286 6.16 7.19 -10.56
CA GLN A 286 4.85 7.63 -11.05
C GLN A 286 4.82 7.77 -12.57
N SER A 287 5.85 8.38 -13.16
CA SER A 287 5.96 8.52 -14.61
C SER A 287 6.01 7.17 -15.32
N GLN A 288 6.76 6.19 -14.80
CA GLN A 288 6.79 4.84 -15.34
C GLN A 288 5.43 4.13 -15.21
N TYR A 289 4.80 4.28 -14.05
CA TYR A 289 3.50 3.68 -13.78
C TYR A 289 2.43 4.23 -14.73
N GLU A 290 2.33 5.55 -14.85
CA GLU A 290 1.38 6.23 -15.72
C GLU A 290 1.62 5.94 -17.21
N SER A 291 2.88 5.89 -17.62
CA SER A 291 3.21 5.53 -19.01
C SER A 291 2.87 4.08 -19.37
N THR A 292 2.90 3.19 -18.39
CA THR A 292 2.62 1.75 -18.59
C THR A 292 1.13 1.45 -18.52
N TYR A 293 0.40 2.04 -17.58
CA TYR A 293 -0.99 1.70 -17.32
C TYR A 293 -1.97 2.80 -17.76
N GLY A 294 -1.49 4.01 -18.05
CA GLY A 294 -2.30 5.18 -18.37
C GLY A 294 -2.81 5.88 -17.11
N ALA A 295 -2.69 7.19 -17.03
CA ALA A 295 -3.23 7.99 -15.93
C ALA A 295 -4.76 7.84 -15.78
N ASP A 296 -5.45 7.67 -16.88
CA ASP A 296 -6.90 7.44 -17.01
C ASP A 296 -7.38 6.10 -16.43
N LYS A 297 -6.50 5.10 -16.33
CA LYS A 297 -6.87 3.76 -15.83
C LYS A 297 -6.76 3.62 -14.32
N VAL A 298 -6.07 4.53 -13.65
CA VAL A 298 -5.96 4.59 -12.19
C VAL A 298 -6.78 5.72 -11.59
N GLY A 299 -7.49 6.49 -12.44
CA GLY A 299 -8.30 7.62 -12.04
C GLY A 299 -9.77 7.26 -11.82
N VAL A 300 -10.46 8.21 -11.22
CA VAL A 300 -11.91 8.23 -11.08
C VAL A 300 -12.43 9.37 -11.94
N GLU A 301 -13.51 9.15 -12.66
CA GLU A 301 -14.14 10.21 -13.44
C GLU A 301 -14.71 11.31 -12.51
N ASN A 302 -14.46 12.55 -12.88
CA ASN A 302 -15.12 13.69 -12.26
C ASN A 302 -16.55 13.86 -12.81
N ALA A 303 -17.27 14.89 -12.35
CA ALA A 303 -18.65 15.15 -12.79
C ALA A 303 -18.76 15.46 -14.30
N GLU A 304 -17.67 15.90 -14.93
CA GLU A 304 -17.58 16.18 -16.37
C GLU A 304 -17.14 14.96 -17.20
N GLY A 305 -16.98 13.79 -16.57
CA GLY A 305 -16.53 12.56 -17.24
C GLY A 305 -15.03 12.52 -17.55
N GLN A 306 -14.23 13.38 -16.91
CA GLN A 306 -12.79 13.39 -17.07
C GLN A 306 -12.16 12.47 -16.02
N SER A 307 -11.23 11.65 -16.41
CA SER A 307 -10.45 10.83 -15.47
C SER A 307 -9.55 11.71 -14.61
N VAL A 308 -9.69 11.56 -13.30
CA VAL A 308 -8.81 12.19 -12.32
C VAL A 308 -7.73 11.20 -11.92
N ALA A 309 -6.48 11.53 -12.20
CA ALA A 309 -5.36 10.67 -11.85
C ALA A 309 -5.32 10.42 -10.34
N GLN A 310 -5.25 9.15 -9.97
CA GLN A 310 -5.08 8.74 -8.59
C GLN A 310 -3.63 8.36 -8.38
N PRO A 311 -2.94 8.90 -7.37
CA PRO A 311 -1.57 8.50 -7.06
C PRO A 311 -1.48 6.99 -6.84
N PRO A 312 -0.49 6.30 -7.42
CA PRO A 312 -0.35 4.85 -7.30
C PRO A 312 0.32 4.46 -5.97
N GLU A 313 -0.17 5.01 -4.87
CA GLU A 313 0.44 4.92 -3.55
C GLU A 313 0.69 3.48 -3.10
N PHE A 314 -0.34 2.65 -3.15
CA PHE A 314 -0.18 1.25 -2.74
C PHE A 314 0.60 0.40 -3.75
N ALA A 315 0.66 0.80 -5.02
CA ALA A 315 1.49 0.15 -6.03
C ALA A 315 2.98 0.26 -5.68
N MET A 316 3.37 1.36 -5.04
CA MET A 316 4.73 1.60 -4.58
C MET A 316 5.23 0.50 -3.64
N TYR A 317 4.45 0.13 -2.65
CA TYR A 317 4.89 -0.85 -1.65
C TYR A 317 5.12 -2.24 -2.25
N ALA A 318 4.24 -2.65 -3.15
CA ALA A 318 4.39 -3.91 -3.89
C ALA A 318 5.59 -3.86 -4.86
N TYR A 319 5.78 -2.73 -5.53
CA TYR A 319 6.96 -2.47 -6.37
C TYR A 319 8.26 -2.55 -5.55
N ASP A 320 8.29 -1.90 -4.38
CA ASP A 320 9.44 -1.89 -3.47
C ASP A 320 9.78 -3.29 -2.98
N PHE A 321 8.76 -4.11 -2.63
CA PHE A 321 9.04 -5.48 -2.20
C PHE A 321 9.70 -6.31 -3.28
N VAL A 322 9.33 -6.16 -4.55
CA VAL A 322 9.99 -6.89 -5.66
C VAL A 322 11.49 -6.51 -5.76
N HIS A 323 11.84 -5.25 -5.49
CA HIS A 323 13.24 -4.81 -5.46
C HIS A 323 14.01 -5.39 -4.27
N VAL A 324 13.40 -5.40 -3.07
CA VAL A 324 13.98 -6.05 -1.88
C VAL A 324 14.15 -7.55 -2.11
N LEU A 325 13.14 -8.24 -2.66
CA LEU A 325 13.21 -9.65 -3.04
C LEU A 325 14.34 -9.92 -4.04
N THR A 326 14.49 -9.07 -5.04
CA THR A 326 15.56 -9.17 -6.02
C THR A 326 16.94 -9.05 -5.36
N ALA A 327 17.11 -8.08 -4.47
CA ALA A 327 18.35 -7.92 -3.71
C ALA A 327 18.63 -9.16 -2.82
N ALA A 328 17.58 -9.75 -2.22
CA ALA A 328 17.70 -10.97 -1.42
C ALA A 328 18.09 -12.19 -2.28
N ILE A 329 17.53 -12.37 -3.47
CA ILE A 329 17.91 -13.45 -4.41
C ILE A 329 19.36 -13.30 -4.81
N ILE A 330 19.83 -12.11 -5.14
CA ILE A 330 21.21 -11.81 -5.50
C ILE A 330 22.13 -12.10 -4.30
N ARG A 331 21.76 -11.66 -3.11
CA ARG A 331 22.51 -11.87 -1.87
C ARG A 331 22.62 -13.35 -1.50
N ALA A 332 21.51 -14.09 -1.61
CA ALA A 332 21.46 -15.53 -1.36
C ALA A 332 22.28 -16.33 -2.39
N ALA A 333 22.52 -15.75 -3.56
CA ALA A 333 23.08 -16.44 -4.74
C ALA A 333 22.37 -17.78 -5.02
N SER A 334 21.04 -17.83 -4.78
CA SER A 334 20.24 -19.06 -4.77
C SER A 334 18.79 -18.78 -5.16
N THR A 335 18.12 -19.79 -5.69
CA THR A 335 16.68 -19.79 -5.94
C THR A 335 15.88 -20.53 -4.86
N ASP A 336 16.57 -21.01 -3.84
CA ASP A 336 15.98 -21.69 -2.68
C ASP A 336 15.23 -20.69 -1.81
N PRO A 337 13.91 -20.86 -1.59
CA PRO A 337 13.09 -19.91 -0.83
C PRO A 337 13.60 -19.70 0.60
N GLU A 338 14.08 -20.73 1.29
CA GLU A 338 14.59 -20.60 2.65
C GLU A 338 15.82 -19.67 2.72
N LYS A 339 16.73 -19.79 1.73
CA LYS A 339 17.90 -18.92 1.63
C LYS A 339 17.53 -17.50 1.24
N ILE A 340 16.51 -17.34 0.39
CA ILE A 340 15.96 -16.02 0.03
C ILE A 340 15.34 -15.36 1.25
N THR A 341 14.53 -16.08 2.02
CA THR A 341 13.92 -15.61 3.26
C THR A 341 14.96 -15.15 4.29
N ALA A 342 16.00 -15.94 4.49
CA ALA A 342 17.14 -15.55 5.36
C ALA A 342 17.87 -14.30 4.84
N ALA A 343 18.02 -14.16 3.52
CA ALA A 343 18.70 -13.02 2.91
C ALA A 343 17.85 -11.74 2.96
N LEU A 344 16.52 -11.82 3.02
CA LEU A 344 15.64 -10.65 3.21
C LEU A 344 16.01 -9.85 4.46
N ASN A 345 16.47 -10.51 5.52
CA ASN A 345 16.94 -9.87 6.77
C ASN A 345 18.31 -9.17 6.67
N GLN A 346 18.93 -9.17 5.49
CA GLN A 346 20.31 -8.70 5.30
C GLN A 346 20.46 -7.73 4.13
N VAL A 347 19.35 -7.29 3.56
CA VAL A 347 19.35 -6.40 2.40
C VAL A 347 18.49 -5.18 2.66
N THR A 348 18.93 -4.07 2.09
CA THR A 348 18.19 -2.81 2.01
C THR A 348 18.21 -2.31 0.58
N THR A 349 17.14 -1.66 0.18
CA THR A 349 17.01 -1.00 -1.13
C THR A 349 16.41 0.38 -0.93
N GLN A 350 16.55 1.24 -1.93
CA GLN A 350 15.79 2.47 -1.98
C GLN A 350 14.40 2.16 -2.53
N GLY A 351 13.37 2.58 -1.80
CA GLY A 351 11.99 2.50 -2.24
C GLY A 351 11.64 3.54 -3.30
N ALA A 352 10.50 3.39 -3.92
CA ALA A 352 10.00 4.27 -4.96
C ALA A 352 9.81 5.72 -4.48
N ASN A 353 9.53 5.94 -3.20
CA ASN A 353 9.45 7.27 -2.60
C ASN A 353 10.80 7.83 -2.11
N GLY A 354 11.89 7.08 -2.29
CA GLY A 354 13.23 7.47 -1.88
C GLY A 354 13.63 7.03 -0.47
N ASP A 355 12.73 6.46 0.30
CA ASP A 355 13.03 5.94 1.64
C ASP A 355 13.73 4.59 1.57
N GLU A 356 14.39 4.22 2.66
CA GLU A 356 15.01 2.91 2.77
C GLU A 356 13.95 1.82 3.01
N ARG A 357 14.07 0.71 2.30
CA ARG A 357 13.26 -0.49 2.45
C ARG A 357 14.14 -1.68 2.78
N GLY A 358 13.85 -2.35 3.88
CA GLY A 358 14.62 -3.52 4.30
C GLY A 358 14.10 -4.08 5.60
N PHE A 359 14.65 -5.20 5.99
CA PHE A 359 14.27 -5.94 7.18
C PHE A 359 15.50 -6.38 7.94
N ASN A 360 15.32 -6.82 9.17
CA ASN A 360 16.36 -7.45 9.96
C ASN A 360 15.77 -8.57 10.83
N GLU A 361 16.62 -9.36 11.49
CA GLU A 361 16.23 -10.53 12.28
C GLU A 361 15.20 -10.24 13.40
N HIS A 362 15.03 -8.97 13.78
CA HIS A 362 14.13 -8.55 14.87
C HIS A 362 13.00 -7.66 14.41
N ASN A 363 13.05 -7.19 13.16
CA ASN A 363 12.02 -6.30 12.61
C ASN A 363 11.77 -6.61 11.13
N HIS A 364 10.56 -7.09 10.85
CA HIS A 364 10.06 -7.37 9.51
C HIS A 364 9.09 -6.30 8.98
N GLU A 365 9.06 -5.12 9.61
CA GLU A 365 8.33 -3.94 9.13
C GLU A 365 9.27 -3.08 8.27
N GLY A 366 8.97 -2.95 7.00
CA GLY A 366 9.79 -2.24 6.03
C GLY A 366 9.35 -0.79 5.79
N VAL A 367 8.36 -0.30 6.52
CA VAL A 367 7.90 1.09 6.52
C VAL A 367 7.89 1.59 7.96
N VAL A 368 8.45 2.77 8.18
CA VAL A 368 8.49 3.42 9.50
C VAL A 368 7.34 4.41 9.65
N ASP A 369 7.00 4.76 10.90
CA ASP A 369 5.82 5.59 11.19
C ASP A 369 5.91 7.01 10.60
N ASP A 370 7.11 7.56 10.40
CA ASP A 370 7.33 8.86 9.77
C ASP A 370 7.19 8.85 8.23
N ASP A 371 6.96 7.69 7.62
CA ASP A 371 6.53 7.57 6.22
C ASP A 371 5.03 7.86 6.03
N VAL A 372 4.27 8.06 7.08
CA VAL A 372 2.84 8.38 7.01
C VAL A 372 2.65 9.89 6.93
N TYR A 373 2.23 10.35 5.77
CA TYR A 373 1.88 11.74 5.46
C TYR A 373 0.37 11.90 5.40
N PHE A 374 -0.11 13.14 5.33
CA PHE A 374 -1.52 13.41 5.09
C PHE A 374 -1.73 14.04 3.72
N ALA A 375 -2.68 13.49 2.98
CA ALA A 375 -3.23 14.08 1.77
C ALA A 375 -4.67 14.53 2.03
N ARG A 376 -5.13 15.50 1.25
CA ARG A 376 -6.49 16.03 1.31
C ARG A 376 -7.07 16.11 -0.08
N PHE A 377 -8.34 15.76 -0.23
CA PHE A 377 -9.08 16.08 -1.45
C PHE A 377 -9.36 17.57 -1.54
N HIS A 378 -9.08 18.13 -2.71
CA HIS A 378 -9.46 19.48 -3.08
C HIS A 378 -9.59 19.54 -4.61
N ASP A 379 -10.74 20.01 -5.10
CA ASP A 379 -11.05 20.02 -6.54
C ASP A 379 -10.80 18.67 -7.22
N MET A 380 -11.25 17.58 -6.60
CA MET A 380 -11.08 16.20 -7.07
C MET A 380 -9.62 15.72 -7.19
N THR A 381 -8.66 16.46 -6.68
CA THR A 381 -7.24 16.09 -6.67
C THR A 381 -6.74 15.83 -5.26
N TYR A 382 -5.66 15.04 -5.15
CA TYR A 382 -4.93 14.89 -3.90
C TYR A 382 -3.96 16.04 -3.73
N ARG A 383 -4.02 16.71 -2.58
CA ARG A 383 -3.09 17.78 -2.23
C ARG A 383 -2.43 17.51 -0.91
N PRO A 384 -1.19 17.97 -0.71
CA PRO A 384 -0.55 17.90 0.60
C PRO A 384 -1.33 18.74 1.59
N VAL A 385 -1.30 18.32 2.85
CA VAL A 385 -1.87 19.09 3.95
C VAL A 385 -0.81 20.10 4.42
N PRO A 386 -0.98 21.41 4.16
CA PRO A 386 0.11 22.39 4.34
C PRO A 386 0.52 22.60 5.80
N ASP A 387 -0.31 22.25 6.74
CA ASP A 387 -0.05 22.35 8.18
C ASP A 387 0.32 20.99 8.83
N ASP A 388 0.58 19.97 8.02
CA ASP A 388 1.25 18.76 8.46
C ASP A 388 2.78 18.98 8.37
N PRO A 389 3.50 18.89 9.50
CA PRO A 389 4.94 19.14 9.51
C PRO A 389 5.73 18.23 8.55
N LEU A 390 5.30 16.98 8.37
CA LEU A 390 5.97 16.05 7.46
C LEU A 390 5.67 16.40 5.99
N SER A 391 4.41 16.64 5.64
CA SER A 391 4.03 17.02 4.27
C SER A 391 4.74 18.28 3.78
N SER A 392 4.99 19.24 4.68
CA SER A 392 5.68 20.49 4.34
C SER A 392 7.18 20.34 4.03
N THR A 393 7.78 19.18 4.33
CA THR A 393 9.20 18.90 4.03
C THR A 393 9.41 18.33 2.63
N LEU A 394 8.34 17.93 1.95
CA LEU A 394 8.43 17.35 0.61
C LEU A 394 8.64 18.43 -0.45
N PRO A 395 9.55 18.23 -1.41
CA PRO A 395 9.71 19.14 -2.52
C PRO A 395 8.46 19.14 -3.42
N PRO A 396 8.12 20.26 -4.06
CA PRO A 396 7.07 20.26 -5.07
C PRO A 396 7.48 19.37 -6.26
N ILE A 397 6.54 18.59 -6.78
CA ILE A 397 6.75 17.85 -8.04
C ILE A 397 6.88 18.89 -9.17
N PRO A 398 7.94 18.85 -9.98
CA PRO A 398 8.07 19.72 -11.13
C PRO A 398 6.87 19.51 -12.07
N GLN A 399 6.06 20.56 -12.26
CA GLN A 399 4.99 20.46 -13.27
C GLN A 399 5.63 20.24 -14.64
N ALA A 400 5.18 19.21 -15.35
CA ALA A 400 5.57 18.97 -16.74
C ALA A 400 5.25 20.23 -17.55
N ARG A 401 6.29 20.82 -18.16
CA ARG A 401 6.17 22.01 -19.01
C ARG A 401 5.62 21.65 -20.37
#